data_8f6ee4fa9cd79230f84645de104c5875
#
_entry.id   8f6ee4fa9cd79230f84645de104c5875
#
_cell.length_a   1.000
_cell.length_b   1.000
_cell.length_c   1.000
_cell.angle_alpha   90.00
_cell.angle_beta   90.00
_cell.angle_gamma   90.00
#
_symmetry.space_group_name_H-M   'P 1'
#
loop_
_entity.id
_entity.type
_entity.pdbx_description
1 polymer ?
#
loop_
_entity_poly.entity_id
_entity_poly.type
_entity_poly.pdbx_seq_one_letter_code
_entity_poly.pdbx_strand_id
1 'polypeptide(L)'
;ALRRLNKELQSLSRDPPPNCSAGPIGDNIFKWQATIMGPKDSPYQGGVFFLNITFLLVRERASAERRVSLPTPKMYFVTKIYHPNINSSGGICLDILKNEWSPALTISKVLLSICSLLDDPNPDDPLVPEIARVCKENPELYKKTAA
;
A
#
# COMPACT_ATOMS: atom_id res chain seq x y z
N ALA A 1 -12.45 9.60 13.84
CA ALA A 1 -11.38 8.69 13.39
C ALA A 1 -11.74 7.23 13.66
N LEU A 2 -12.10 6.88 14.89
CA LEU A 2 -12.47 5.50 15.23
C LEU A 2 -13.67 4.99 14.42
N ARG A 3 -14.67 5.83 14.24
CA ARG A 3 -15.86 5.49 13.43
C ARG A 3 -15.48 5.15 11.99
N ARG A 4 -14.55 5.91 11.41
CA ARG A 4 -14.09 5.66 10.06
C ARG A 4 -13.31 4.35 9.96
N LEU A 5 -12.40 4.09 10.91
CA LEU A 5 -11.64 2.83 10.95
C LEU A 5 -12.55 1.61 11.12
N ASN A 6 -13.57 1.72 11.95
CA ASN A 6 -14.57 0.65 12.10
C ASN A 6 -15.36 0.43 10.81
N LYS A 7 -15.71 1.49 10.09
CA LYS A 7 -16.37 1.37 8.79
C LYS A 7 -15.46 0.70 7.75
N GLU A 8 -14.17 1.06 7.74
CA GLU A 8 -13.19 0.43 6.87
C GLU A 8 -13.08 -1.07 7.14
N LEU A 9 -13.02 -1.46 8.42
CA LEU A 9 -12.95 -2.86 8.81
C LEU A 9 -14.21 -3.62 8.37
N GLN A 10 -15.39 -3.05 8.56
CA GLN A 10 -16.65 -3.64 8.13
C GLN A 10 -16.70 -3.79 6.60
N SER A 11 -16.28 -2.78 5.87
CA SER A 11 -16.23 -2.80 4.40
C SER A 11 -15.30 -3.91 3.90
N LEU A 12 -14.11 -4.05 4.48
CA LEU A 12 -13.15 -5.09 4.14
C LEU A 12 -13.67 -6.50 4.47
N SER A 13 -14.46 -6.63 5.54
CA SER A 13 -15.04 -7.91 5.92
C SER A 13 -16.18 -8.34 4.99
N ARG A 14 -16.96 -7.38 4.48
CA ARG A 14 -18.09 -7.64 3.59
C ARG A 14 -17.66 -7.85 2.14
N ASP A 15 -16.74 -7.04 1.68
CA ASP A 15 -16.30 -7.00 0.28
C ASP A 15 -14.78 -6.82 0.22
N PRO A 16 -14.02 -7.89 0.55
CA PRO A 16 -12.57 -7.82 0.51
C PRO A 16 -12.08 -7.65 -0.94
N PRO A 17 -11.03 -6.84 -1.16
CA PRO A 17 -10.45 -6.73 -2.50
C PRO A 17 -9.87 -8.08 -2.93
N PRO A 18 -9.87 -8.38 -4.25
CA PRO A 18 -9.31 -9.64 -4.76
C PRO A 18 -7.84 -9.79 -4.36
N ASN A 19 -7.49 -10.97 -3.88
CA ASN A 19 -6.12 -11.33 -3.49
C ASN A 19 -5.51 -10.46 -2.37
N CYS A 20 -6.33 -9.73 -1.64
CA CYS A 20 -5.89 -8.89 -0.55
C CYS A 20 -6.72 -9.14 0.70
N SER A 21 -6.09 -8.98 1.85
CA SER A 21 -6.78 -8.96 3.14
C SER A 21 -6.10 -7.94 4.04
N ALA A 22 -6.84 -7.36 4.98
CA ALA A 22 -6.30 -6.43 5.93
C ALA A 22 -7.13 -6.42 7.20
N GLY A 23 -6.49 -6.13 8.33
CA GLY A 23 -7.15 -6.01 9.60
C GLY A 23 -6.23 -5.46 10.67
N PRO A 24 -6.79 -4.98 11.79
CA PRO A 24 -5.99 -4.46 12.89
C PRO A 24 -5.13 -5.54 13.55
N ILE A 25 -3.99 -5.12 14.07
CA ILE A 25 -3.07 -5.99 14.81
C ILE A 25 -3.46 -5.93 16.29
N GLY A 26 -3.87 -7.08 16.86
CA GLY A 26 -4.28 -7.14 18.25
C GLY A 26 -5.41 -6.17 18.57
N ASP A 27 -5.28 -5.44 19.67
CA ASP A 27 -6.30 -4.49 20.14
C ASP A 27 -6.11 -3.06 19.61
N ASN A 28 -5.09 -2.82 18.80
CA ASN A 28 -4.77 -1.48 18.31
C ASN A 28 -5.36 -1.23 16.93
N ILE A 29 -6.50 -0.55 16.88
CA ILE A 29 -7.20 -0.22 15.63
C ILE A 29 -6.43 0.76 14.72
N PHE A 30 -5.37 1.40 15.21
CA PHE A 30 -4.54 2.32 14.42
C PHE A 30 -3.34 1.64 13.75
N LYS A 31 -3.12 0.36 14.05
CA LYS A 31 -2.08 -0.44 13.43
C LYS A 31 -2.70 -1.67 12.79
N TRP A 32 -2.55 -1.76 11.48
CA TRP A 32 -3.12 -2.83 10.67
C TRP A 32 -2.00 -3.59 9.97
N GLN A 33 -2.28 -4.84 9.69
CA GLN A 33 -1.47 -5.66 8.77
C GLN A 33 -2.31 -6.02 7.56
N ALA A 34 -1.73 -5.85 6.39
CA ALA A 34 -2.33 -6.28 5.14
C ALA A 34 -1.53 -7.42 4.53
N THR A 35 -2.22 -8.26 3.79
CA THR A 35 -1.62 -9.34 3.02
C THR A 35 -2.03 -9.16 1.56
N ILE A 36 -1.06 -9.16 0.67
CA ILE A 36 -1.27 -9.10 -0.77
C ILE A 36 -0.69 -10.35 -1.40
N MET A 37 -1.49 -11.07 -2.15
CA MET A 37 -1.03 -12.15 -3.01
C MET A 37 -0.58 -11.57 -4.35
N GLY A 38 0.57 -11.98 -4.85
CA GLY A 38 1.09 -11.49 -6.12
C GLY A 38 0.08 -11.68 -7.25
N PRO A 39 -0.17 -10.61 -8.06
CA PRO A 39 -1.15 -10.69 -9.13
C PRO A 39 -0.84 -11.81 -10.13
N LYS A 40 -1.89 -12.45 -10.64
CA LYS A 40 -1.76 -13.44 -11.70
C LYS A 40 -1.12 -12.82 -12.94
N ASP A 41 -0.25 -13.56 -13.59
CA ASP A 41 0.51 -13.12 -14.78
C ASP A 41 1.53 -12.01 -14.52
N SER A 42 1.77 -11.66 -13.25
CA SER A 42 2.87 -10.79 -12.85
C SER A 42 4.09 -11.62 -12.41
N PRO A 43 5.29 -11.00 -12.34
CA PRO A 43 6.47 -11.69 -11.81
C PRO A 43 6.32 -12.11 -10.35
N TYR A 44 5.36 -11.55 -9.65
CA TYR A 44 5.09 -11.80 -8.24
C TYR A 44 4.05 -12.88 -7.98
N GLN A 45 3.51 -13.48 -9.04
CA GLN A 45 2.51 -14.55 -8.93
C GLN A 45 3.01 -15.68 -8.02
N GLY A 46 2.15 -16.12 -7.10
CA GLY A 46 2.48 -17.14 -6.11
C GLY A 46 3.18 -16.62 -4.87
N GLY A 47 3.60 -15.36 -4.85
CA GLY A 47 4.17 -14.72 -3.67
C GLY A 47 3.08 -14.17 -2.74
N VAL A 48 3.40 -14.14 -1.45
CA VAL A 48 2.56 -13.51 -0.42
C VAL A 48 3.36 -12.41 0.23
N PHE A 49 2.83 -11.18 0.21
CA PHE A 49 3.52 -9.99 0.69
C PHE A 49 2.76 -9.38 1.85
N PHE A 50 3.47 -9.09 2.93
CA PHE A 50 2.91 -8.47 4.12
C PHE A 50 3.24 -6.99 4.16
N LEU A 51 2.25 -6.17 4.52
CA LEU A 51 2.39 -4.73 4.68
C LEU A 51 1.94 -4.31 6.07
N ASN A 52 2.62 -3.32 6.62
CA ASN A 52 2.16 -2.64 7.82
C ASN A 52 1.48 -1.32 7.43
N ILE A 53 0.34 -1.07 8.04
CA ILE A 53 -0.44 0.15 7.87
C ILE A 53 -0.56 0.83 9.23
N THR A 54 -0.08 2.06 9.33
CA THR A 54 -0.17 2.84 10.55
C THR A 54 -1.00 4.09 10.30
N PHE A 55 -2.06 4.26 11.08
CA PHE A 55 -2.87 5.46 11.09
C PHE A 55 -2.39 6.37 12.22
N LEU A 56 -1.90 7.56 11.85
CA LEU A 56 -1.48 8.56 12.82
C LEU A 56 -2.63 9.53 13.08
N LEU A 57 -2.95 9.75 14.36
CA LEU A 57 -3.89 10.80 14.73
C LEU A 57 -3.12 12.12 14.79
N VAL A 58 -3.38 13.01 13.83
CA VAL A 58 -2.89 14.38 13.90
C VAL A 58 -3.96 15.22 14.58
N ARG A 59 -3.64 15.73 15.78
CA ARG A 59 -4.42 16.83 16.36
C ARG A 59 -4.04 18.09 15.62
N GLU A 60 -4.89 18.54 14.72
CA GLU A 60 -4.74 19.88 14.17
C GLU A 60 -4.91 20.89 15.31
N ARG A 61 -3.84 21.60 15.61
CA ARG A 61 -3.89 22.79 16.48
C ARG A 61 -4.56 23.91 15.69
N ALA A 62 -5.62 24.42 16.20
CA ALA A 62 -6.29 25.66 15.81
C ALA A 62 -7.47 25.51 14.84
N SER A 63 -8.61 25.40 15.43
CA SER A 63 -9.84 26.15 15.21
C SER A 63 -10.94 25.51 16.05
N ALA A 64 -11.96 26.25 16.40
CA ALA A 64 -13.04 25.84 17.29
C ALA A 64 -13.85 24.62 16.78
N GLU A 65 -13.54 24.11 15.60
CA GLU A 65 -14.09 22.89 15.05
C GLU A 65 -13.04 21.78 15.09
N ARG A 66 -13.20 20.87 16.05
CA ARG A 66 -12.38 19.67 16.18
C ARG A 66 -12.67 18.70 15.04
N ARG A 67 -12.19 18.98 13.85
CA ARG A 67 -12.16 18.01 12.76
C ARG A 67 -10.94 17.13 12.93
N VAL A 68 -11.14 15.93 13.49
CA VAL A 68 -10.12 14.88 13.45
C VAL A 68 -10.16 14.27 12.06
N SER A 69 -9.35 14.83 11.16
CA SER A 69 -9.13 14.19 9.87
C SER A 69 -8.14 13.05 10.04
N LEU A 70 -8.42 11.91 9.39
CA LEU A 70 -7.41 10.86 9.25
C LEU A 70 -6.37 11.34 8.24
N PRO A 71 -5.11 11.54 8.65
CA PRO A 71 -4.05 11.84 7.70
C PRO A 71 -3.79 10.62 6.82
N THR A 72 -3.00 10.83 5.76
CA THR A 72 -2.51 9.74 4.92
C THR A 72 -1.92 8.64 5.78
N PRO A 73 -2.41 7.38 5.69
CA PRO A 73 -1.83 6.29 6.46
C PRO A 73 -0.40 6.02 5.98
N LYS A 74 0.46 5.63 6.90
CA LYS A 74 1.79 5.15 6.53
C LYS A 74 1.72 3.68 6.21
N MET A 75 2.10 3.32 5.00
CA MET A 75 2.12 1.94 4.52
C MET A 75 3.50 1.59 4.01
N TYR A 76 3.97 0.40 4.39
CA TYR A 76 5.23 -0.12 3.90
C TYR A 76 5.24 -1.65 3.91
N PHE A 77 6.00 -2.23 2.98
CA PHE A 77 6.17 -3.66 2.88
C PHE A 77 7.07 -4.17 3.99
N VAL A 78 6.63 -5.21 4.66
CA VAL A 78 7.46 -5.99 5.60
C VAL A 78 8.24 -7.06 4.84
N THR A 79 7.59 -7.71 3.87
CA THR A 79 8.22 -8.69 2.98
C THR A 79 9.09 -7.97 1.96
N LYS A 80 10.32 -8.44 1.78
CA LYS A 80 11.21 -7.91 0.74
C LYS A 80 10.62 -8.18 -0.65
N ILE A 81 10.70 -7.17 -1.51
CA ILE A 81 10.21 -7.25 -2.87
C ILE A 81 11.13 -6.50 -3.82
N TYR A 82 11.41 -7.10 -4.96
CA TYR A 82 12.20 -6.48 -6.03
C TYR A 82 11.26 -5.69 -6.95
N HIS A 83 11.22 -4.37 -6.77
CA HIS A 83 10.29 -3.49 -7.50
C HIS A 83 10.86 -2.08 -7.62
N PRO A 84 10.74 -1.41 -8.79
CA PRO A 84 11.29 -0.07 -8.97
C PRO A 84 10.64 1.00 -8.10
N ASN A 85 9.43 0.79 -7.64
CA ASN A 85 8.67 1.75 -6.84
C ASN A 85 8.60 1.39 -5.35
N ILE A 86 9.31 0.34 -4.94
CA ILE A 86 9.36 -0.11 -3.54
C ILE A 86 10.82 -0.29 -3.13
N ASN A 87 11.25 0.44 -2.09
CA ASN A 87 12.65 0.40 -1.66
C ASN A 87 12.93 -0.76 -0.68
N SER A 88 14.21 -0.91 -0.29
CA SER A 88 14.64 -1.97 0.63
C SER A 88 14.08 -1.84 2.04
N SER A 89 13.63 -0.65 2.43
CA SER A 89 12.97 -0.40 3.71
C SER A 89 11.46 -0.64 3.66
N GLY A 90 10.92 -1.02 2.49
CA GLY A 90 9.50 -1.25 2.28
C GLY A 90 8.71 -0.02 1.89
N GLY A 91 9.35 1.14 1.73
CA GLY A 91 8.69 2.38 1.30
C GLY A 91 8.09 2.24 -0.09
N ILE A 92 6.91 2.82 -0.31
CA ILE A 92 6.15 2.71 -1.55
C ILE A 92 6.03 4.08 -2.19
N CYS A 93 6.42 4.19 -3.47
CA CYS A 93 6.20 5.37 -4.29
C CYS A 93 4.84 5.27 -4.98
N LEU A 94 3.81 5.81 -4.37
CA LEU A 94 2.45 5.79 -4.88
C LEU A 94 1.80 7.16 -4.58
N ASP A 95 1.24 7.80 -5.61
CA ASP A 95 0.69 9.14 -5.55
C ASP A 95 -0.43 9.29 -4.51
N ILE A 96 -1.34 8.32 -4.43
CA ILE A 96 -2.44 8.33 -3.45
C ILE A 96 -1.98 8.22 -2.00
N LEU A 97 -0.74 7.79 -1.76
CA LEU A 97 -0.12 7.77 -0.43
C LEU A 97 0.68 9.05 -0.13
N LYS A 98 0.65 10.01 -1.03
CA LYS A 98 1.34 11.29 -0.93
C LYS A 98 0.37 12.45 -1.15
N ASN A 99 0.53 13.15 -2.27
CA ASN A 99 -0.21 14.37 -2.60
C ASN A 99 -1.65 14.12 -3.04
N GLU A 100 -1.93 12.95 -3.59
CA GLU A 100 -3.25 12.56 -4.09
C GLU A 100 -4.12 11.88 -3.03
N TRP A 101 -3.69 11.87 -1.77
CA TRP A 101 -4.50 11.33 -0.69
C TRP A 101 -5.76 12.16 -0.49
N SER A 102 -6.89 11.48 -0.35
CA SER A 102 -8.20 12.08 -0.10
C SER A 102 -8.93 11.28 0.99
N PRO A 103 -9.71 11.95 1.84
CA PRO A 103 -10.55 11.25 2.82
C PRO A 103 -11.57 10.30 2.21
N ALA A 104 -11.85 10.45 0.90
CA ALA A 104 -12.73 9.54 0.17
C ALA A 104 -12.06 8.20 -0.17
N LEU A 105 -10.73 8.10 -0.07
CA LEU A 105 -10.00 6.86 -0.34
C LEU A 105 -10.20 5.86 0.79
N THR A 106 -10.46 4.61 0.41
CA THR A 106 -10.60 3.49 1.36
C THR A 106 -9.35 2.62 1.33
N ILE A 107 -9.15 1.82 2.38
CA ILE A 107 -8.05 0.86 2.44
C ILE A 107 -8.15 -0.13 1.27
N SER A 108 -9.35 -0.57 0.91
CA SER A 108 -9.57 -1.44 -0.26
C SER A 108 -9.03 -0.82 -1.54
N LYS A 109 -9.31 0.46 -1.78
CA LYS A 109 -8.82 1.18 -2.96
C LYS A 109 -7.31 1.32 -2.96
N VAL A 110 -6.71 1.59 -1.82
CA VAL A 110 -5.25 1.68 -1.69
C VAL A 110 -4.60 0.33 -1.97
N LEU A 111 -5.12 -0.75 -1.41
CA LEU A 111 -4.61 -2.10 -1.66
C LEU A 111 -4.73 -2.50 -3.13
N LEU A 112 -5.86 -2.19 -3.77
CA LEU A 112 -6.04 -2.41 -5.21
C LEU A 112 -5.04 -1.61 -6.03
N SER A 113 -4.73 -0.37 -5.65
CA SER A 113 -3.74 0.45 -6.32
C SER A 113 -2.33 -0.11 -6.18
N ILE A 114 -2.00 -0.67 -5.03
CA ILE A 114 -0.71 -1.36 -4.81
C ILE A 114 -0.63 -2.62 -5.67
N CYS A 115 -1.70 -3.41 -5.75
CA CYS A 115 -1.76 -4.59 -6.63
C CYS A 115 -1.54 -4.18 -8.09
N SER A 116 -2.16 -3.10 -8.52
CA SER A 116 -1.99 -2.54 -9.86
C SER A 116 -0.55 -2.12 -10.13
N LEU A 117 0.12 -1.54 -9.13
CA LEU A 117 1.53 -1.16 -9.21
C LEU A 117 2.44 -2.39 -9.33
N LEU A 118 2.12 -3.49 -8.68
CA LEU A 118 2.86 -4.74 -8.80
C LEU A 118 2.73 -5.34 -10.20
N ASP A 119 1.55 -5.26 -10.79
CA ASP A 119 1.27 -5.75 -12.13
C ASP A 119 1.88 -4.85 -13.21
N ASP A 120 1.82 -3.54 -13.00
CA ASP A 120 2.30 -2.53 -13.94
C ASP A 120 3.18 -1.50 -13.21
N PRO A 121 4.48 -1.78 -13.05
CA PRO A 121 5.40 -0.86 -12.36
C PRO A 121 5.57 0.44 -13.14
N ASN A 122 5.87 1.51 -12.41
CA ASN A 122 6.12 2.83 -12.99
C ASN A 122 7.62 3.18 -12.92
N PRO A 123 8.43 2.76 -13.91
CA PRO A 123 9.87 3.04 -13.91
C PRO A 123 10.24 4.50 -14.17
N ASP A 124 9.28 5.33 -14.59
CA ASP A 124 9.51 6.76 -14.83
C ASP A 124 9.50 7.60 -13.55
N ASP A 125 8.93 7.08 -12.46
CA ASP A 125 8.97 7.70 -11.14
C ASP A 125 9.53 6.70 -10.11
N PRO A 126 10.81 6.33 -10.23
CA PRO A 126 11.36 5.24 -9.44
C PRO A 126 11.75 5.69 -8.03
N LEU A 127 11.57 4.78 -7.08
CA LEU A 127 12.15 4.87 -5.75
C LEU A 127 13.51 4.15 -5.70
N VAL A 128 13.71 3.16 -6.56
CA VAL A 128 14.97 2.43 -6.73
C VAL A 128 15.41 2.54 -8.20
N PRO A 129 16.26 3.53 -8.53
CA PRO A 129 16.65 3.80 -9.93
C PRO A 129 17.31 2.62 -10.63
N GLU A 130 18.08 1.81 -9.91
CA GLU A 130 18.76 0.62 -10.45
C GLU A 130 17.76 -0.41 -10.96
N ILE A 131 16.71 -0.67 -10.21
CA ILE A 131 15.66 -1.61 -10.61
C ILE A 131 14.83 -1.04 -11.74
N ALA A 132 14.55 0.27 -11.71
CA ALA A 132 13.84 0.94 -12.79
C ALA A 132 14.59 0.83 -14.11
N ARG A 133 15.89 0.97 -14.08
CA ARG A 133 16.75 0.81 -15.24
C ARG A 133 16.67 -0.61 -15.81
N VAL A 134 16.76 -1.63 -14.98
CA VAL A 134 16.61 -3.02 -15.40
C VAL A 134 15.22 -3.25 -15.99
N CYS A 135 14.19 -2.68 -15.39
CA CYS A 135 12.81 -2.79 -15.87
C CYS A 135 12.64 -2.22 -17.29
N LYS A 136 13.29 -1.08 -17.57
CA LYS A 136 13.24 -0.43 -18.90
C LYS A 136 14.13 -1.10 -19.94
N GLU A 137 15.38 -1.39 -19.58
CA GLU A 137 16.39 -1.88 -20.51
C GLU A 137 16.31 -3.38 -20.76
N ASN A 138 15.91 -4.15 -19.74
CA ASN A 138 15.84 -5.60 -19.84
C ASN A 138 14.62 -6.14 -19.05
N PRO A 139 13.41 -6.03 -19.61
CA PRO A 139 12.18 -6.50 -18.93
C PRO A 139 12.21 -7.97 -18.56
N GLU A 140 12.87 -8.81 -19.36
CA GLU A 140 12.95 -10.25 -19.08
C GLU A 140 13.81 -10.54 -17.84
N LEU A 141 14.93 -9.85 -17.69
CA LEU A 141 15.77 -9.95 -16.49
C LEU A 141 15.02 -9.45 -15.25
N TYR A 142 14.28 -8.35 -15.40
CA TYR A 142 13.45 -7.82 -14.33
C TYR A 142 12.42 -8.86 -13.85
N LYS A 143 11.68 -9.45 -14.77
CA LYS A 143 10.68 -10.47 -14.45
C LYS A 143 11.30 -11.69 -13.78
N LYS A 144 12.43 -12.14 -14.27
CA LYS A 144 13.16 -13.29 -13.72
C LYS A 144 13.67 -13.02 -12.31
N THR A 145 14.19 -11.82 -12.06
CA THR A 145 14.75 -11.44 -10.75
C THR A 145 13.63 -11.23 -9.73
N ALA A 146 12.50 -10.66 -10.16
CA ALA A 146 11.35 -10.40 -9.29
C ALA A 146 10.58 -11.67 -8.91
N ALA A 147 10.65 -12.69 -9.74
CA ALA A 147 9.95 -13.94 -9.51
C ALA A 147 10.49 -14.76 -8.33
#